data_d974508698585bf80813ed4b415dbd73
#
_entry.id   d974508698585bf80813ed4b415dbd73
#
_cell.length_a   1.000
_cell.length_b   1.000
_cell.length_c   1.000
_cell.angle_alpha   90.00
_cell.angle_beta   90.00
_cell.angle_gamma   90.00
#
_symmetry.space_group_name_H-M   'P 1'
#
loop_
_entity.id
_entity.type
_entity.pdbx_description
1 polymer ?
#
loop_
_entity_poly.entity_id
_entity_poly.type
_entity_poly.pdbx_seq_one_letter_code
_entity_poly.pdbx_strand_id
1 'polypeptide(L)'
;MLFGNKIKQLRDETGVLQRQLATLLEMDTPMFSKIERGTRFAKREHVIMLAEYFHADVNEMLTLWIADKMLYAVNGEKETKLTIPACDAAKHALMDVNG
;
A
#
# COMPACT_ATOMS: atom_id res chain seq x y z
N MET A 1 5.07 3.70 -4.76
CA MET A 1 4.43 3.36 -3.46
C MET A 1 4.81 1.95 -3.07
N LEU A 2 5.07 1.74 -1.80
CA LEU A 2 5.58 0.45 -1.31
C LEU A 2 4.59 -0.70 -1.53
N PHE A 3 3.32 -0.47 -1.19
CA PHE A 3 2.30 -1.50 -1.34
C PHE A 3 2.07 -1.86 -2.81
N GLY A 4 1.92 -0.86 -3.66
CA GLY A 4 1.70 -1.09 -5.10
C GLY A 4 2.86 -1.83 -5.75
N ASN A 5 4.09 -1.48 -5.39
CA ASN A 5 5.28 -2.16 -5.90
C ASN A 5 5.32 -3.62 -5.46
N LYS A 6 4.91 -3.89 -4.22
CA LYS A 6 4.83 -5.27 -3.73
C LYS A 6 3.82 -6.09 -4.51
N ILE A 7 2.65 -5.51 -4.79
CA ILE A 7 1.61 -6.19 -5.58
C ILE A 7 2.11 -6.47 -6.99
N LYS A 8 2.77 -5.50 -7.63
CA LYS A 8 3.33 -5.70 -8.95
C LYS A 8 4.37 -6.81 -8.96
N GLN A 9 5.24 -6.84 -7.95
CA GLN A 9 6.23 -7.90 -7.81
C GLN A 9 5.55 -9.28 -7.73
N LEU A 10 4.54 -9.41 -6.87
CA LEU A 10 3.80 -10.67 -6.71
C LEU A 10 3.10 -11.09 -8.00
N ARG A 11 2.53 -10.12 -8.74
CA ARG A 11 1.93 -10.40 -10.04
C ARG A 11 2.97 -10.90 -11.04
N ASP A 12 4.11 -10.23 -11.13
CA ASP A 12 5.16 -10.60 -12.07
C ASP A 12 5.69 -12.01 -11.76
N GLU A 13 5.81 -12.34 -10.49
CA GLU A 13 6.29 -13.67 -10.08
C GLU A 13 5.28 -14.78 -10.36
N THR A 14 3.99 -14.47 -10.32
CA THR A 14 2.92 -15.47 -10.46
C THR A 14 2.28 -15.48 -11.85
N GLY A 15 2.51 -14.44 -12.66
CA GLY A 15 1.87 -14.31 -13.95
C GLY A 15 0.41 -13.86 -13.90
N VAL A 16 -0.10 -13.46 -12.75
CA VAL A 16 -1.47 -13.01 -12.59
C VAL A 16 -1.66 -11.64 -13.26
N LEU A 17 -2.77 -11.49 -13.98
CA LEU A 17 -3.08 -10.24 -14.69
C LEU A 17 -3.83 -9.26 -13.78
N GLN A 18 -3.66 -7.96 -14.06
CA GLN A 18 -4.37 -6.91 -13.29
C GLN A 18 -5.88 -7.13 -13.28
N ARG A 19 -6.47 -7.52 -14.42
CA ARG A 19 -7.93 -7.74 -14.51
C ARG A 19 -8.41 -8.85 -13.59
N GLN A 20 -7.58 -9.86 -13.34
CA GLN A 20 -7.94 -10.95 -12.44
C GLN A 20 -8.03 -10.46 -10.99
N LEU A 21 -7.07 -9.62 -10.59
CA LEU A 21 -7.09 -9.04 -9.26
C LEU A 21 -8.19 -7.99 -9.10
N ALA A 22 -8.45 -7.21 -10.15
CA ALA A 22 -9.56 -6.26 -10.15
C ALA A 22 -10.89 -6.98 -9.93
N THR A 23 -11.11 -8.09 -10.63
CA THR A 23 -12.31 -8.91 -10.44
C THR A 23 -12.41 -9.44 -9.02
N LEU A 24 -11.31 -9.92 -8.46
CA LEU A 24 -11.26 -10.40 -7.07
C LEU A 24 -11.71 -9.31 -6.08
N LEU A 25 -11.29 -8.07 -6.32
CA LEU A 25 -11.60 -6.94 -5.46
C LEU A 25 -12.90 -6.22 -5.85
N GLU A 26 -13.62 -6.75 -6.82
CA GLU A 26 -14.88 -6.17 -7.30
C GLU A 26 -14.75 -4.73 -7.77
N MET A 27 -13.66 -4.44 -8.50
CA MET A 27 -13.41 -3.13 -9.08
C MET A 27 -13.01 -3.28 -10.56
N ASP A 28 -13.00 -2.17 -11.30
CA ASP A 28 -12.55 -2.20 -12.68
C ASP A 28 -11.02 -2.21 -12.76
N THR A 29 -10.50 -2.63 -13.92
CA THR A 29 -9.06 -2.71 -14.13
C THR A 29 -8.35 -1.35 -14.03
N PRO A 30 -8.91 -0.25 -14.57
CA PRO A 30 -8.29 1.07 -14.39
C PRO A 30 -8.13 1.47 -12.93
N MET A 31 -9.11 1.17 -12.08
CA MET A 31 -9.02 1.44 -10.65
C MET A 31 -7.89 0.64 -10.01
N PHE A 32 -7.80 -0.65 -10.31
CA PHE A 32 -6.72 -1.49 -9.82
C PHE A 32 -5.35 -0.99 -10.28
N SER A 33 -5.25 -0.58 -11.53
CA SER A 33 -4.02 -0.01 -12.08
C SER A 33 -3.56 1.21 -11.29
N LYS A 34 -4.49 2.08 -10.90
CA LYS A 34 -4.18 3.25 -10.07
C LYS A 34 -3.66 2.85 -8.70
N ILE A 35 -4.23 1.82 -8.09
CA ILE A 35 -3.76 1.31 -6.81
C ILE A 35 -2.33 0.78 -6.94
N GLU A 36 -2.06 0.01 -7.97
CA GLU A 36 -0.72 -0.56 -8.20
C GLU A 36 0.32 0.52 -8.46
N ARG A 37 -0.04 1.59 -9.18
CA ARG A 37 0.86 2.72 -9.43
C ARG A 37 1.01 3.67 -8.23
N GLY A 38 0.16 3.52 -7.22
CA GLY A 38 0.21 4.36 -6.04
C GLY A 38 -0.51 5.68 -6.15
N THR A 39 -1.34 5.86 -7.18
CA THR A 39 -2.13 7.09 -7.35
C THR A 39 -3.47 7.01 -6.63
N ARG A 40 -3.83 5.85 -6.10
CA ARG A 40 -5.03 5.64 -5.31
C ARG A 40 -4.76 4.60 -4.23
N PHE A 41 -5.33 4.80 -3.05
CA PHE A 41 -5.20 3.85 -1.95
C PHE A 41 -6.24 2.74 -2.05
N ALA A 42 -5.80 1.50 -1.79
CA ALA A 42 -6.71 0.38 -1.58
C ALA A 42 -7.38 0.54 -0.21
N LYS A 43 -8.52 -0.13 -0.03
CA LYS A 43 -9.14 -0.25 1.28
C LYS A 43 -8.42 -1.35 2.08
N ARG A 44 -8.52 -1.28 3.41
CA ARG A 44 -7.92 -2.30 4.27
C ARG A 44 -8.34 -3.72 3.88
N GLU A 45 -9.63 -3.93 3.62
CA GLU A 45 -10.15 -5.23 3.20
C GLU A 45 -9.54 -5.74 1.92
N HIS A 46 -9.24 -4.82 0.97
CA HIS A 46 -8.58 -5.19 -0.29
C HIS A 46 -7.15 -5.66 -0.03
N VAL A 47 -6.44 -5.02 0.89
CA VAL A 47 -5.08 -5.44 1.26
C VAL A 47 -5.10 -6.86 1.80
N ILE A 48 -6.03 -7.16 2.69
CA ILE A 48 -6.17 -8.48 3.29
C ILE A 48 -6.49 -9.53 2.22
N MET A 49 -7.44 -9.23 1.32
CA MET A 49 -7.80 -10.13 0.24
C MET A 49 -6.63 -10.44 -0.69
N LEU A 50 -5.84 -9.42 -1.04
CA LEU A 50 -4.66 -9.60 -1.88
C LEU A 50 -3.59 -10.44 -1.17
N ALA A 51 -3.37 -10.18 0.11
CA ALA A 51 -2.40 -10.96 0.89
C ALA A 51 -2.81 -12.43 0.94
N GLU A 52 -4.09 -12.70 1.17
CA GLU A 52 -4.60 -14.08 1.19
C GLU A 52 -4.48 -14.73 -0.18
N TYR A 53 -4.79 -14.00 -1.24
CA TYR A 53 -4.70 -14.53 -2.60
C TYR A 53 -3.28 -14.96 -2.96
N PHE A 54 -2.29 -14.15 -2.59
CA PHE A 54 -0.89 -14.43 -2.89
C PHE A 54 -0.19 -15.28 -1.82
N HIS A 55 -0.91 -15.69 -0.76
CA HIS A 55 -0.32 -16.37 0.39
C HIS A 55 0.82 -15.56 1.02
N ALA A 56 0.67 -14.24 1.00
CA ALA A 56 1.62 -13.31 1.59
C ALA A 56 1.25 -13.01 3.03
N ASP A 57 2.22 -12.48 3.79
CA ASP A 57 1.99 -12.07 5.17
C ASP A 57 1.06 -10.85 5.21
N VAL A 58 -0.11 -11.01 5.81
CA VAL A 58 -1.11 -9.94 5.93
C VAL A 58 -0.53 -8.75 6.69
N ASN A 59 0.19 -8.99 7.77
CA ASN A 59 0.76 -7.92 8.58
C ASN A 59 1.80 -7.13 7.81
N GLU A 60 2.65 -7.81 7.04
CA GLU A 60 3.62 -7.14 6.18
C GLU A 60 2.92 -6.25 5.15
N MET A 61 1.89 -6.78 4.49
CA MET A 61 1.15 -6.04 3.48
C MET A 61 0.44 -4.83 4.07
N LEU A 62 -0.18 -4.98 5.24
CA LEU A 62 -0.82 -3.87 5.94
C LEU A 62 0.20 -2.81 6.37
N THR A 63 1.37 -3.24 6.80
CA THR A 63 2.45 -2.32 7.19
C THR A 63 2.88 -1.45 6.01
N LEU A 64 3.07 -2.06 4.83
CA LEU A 64 3.41 -1.31 3.62
C LEU A 64 2.30 -0.31 3.25
N TRP A 65 1.05 -0.74 3.33
CA TRP A 65 -0.10 0.09 3.03
C TRP A 65 -0.20 1.29 3.99
N ILE A 66 -0.02 1.05 5.29
CA ILE A 66 -0.04 2.12 6.29
C ILE A 66 1.13 3.08 6.08
N ALA A 67 2.33 2.54 5.79
CA ALA A 67 3.50 3.37 5.52
C ALA A 67 3.27 4.30 4.34
N ASP A 68 2.65 3.81 3.27
CA ASP A 68 2.30 4.64 2.11
C ASP A 68 1.35 5.78 2.49
N LYS A 69 0.35 5.49 3.32
CA LYS A 69 -0.61 6.51 3.79
C LYS A 69 0.08 7.58 4.63
N MET A 70 0.99 7.18 5.51
CA MET A 70 1.74 8.12 6.33
C MET A 70 2.66 9.00 5.47
N LEU A 71 3.36 8.41 4.52
CA LEU A 71 4.24 9.14 3.62
C LEU A 71 3.45 10.12 2.75
N TYR A 72 2.29 9.70 2.27
CA TYR A 72 1.42 10.55 1.48
C TYR A 72 0.94 11.76 2.30
N ALA A 73 0.50 11.53 3.53
CA ALA A 73 0.03 12.60 4.40
C ALA A 73 1.14 13.63 4.67
N VAL A 74 2.36 13.15 4.93
CA VAL A 74 3.52 14.03 5.16
C VAL A 74 3.85 14.81 3.91
N ASN A 75 3.88 14.16 2.74
CA ASN A 75 4.18 14.82 1.48
C ASN A 75 3.12 15.86 1.11
N GLY A 76 1.85 15.62 1.47
CA GLY A 76 0.79 16.57 1.25
C GLY A 76 0.93 17.84 2.09
N GLU A 77 1.65 17.76 3.19
CA GLU A 77 1.89 18.88 4.13
C GLU A 77 3.32 19.39 4.08
N LYS A 78 4.13 18.97 3.13
CA LYS A 78 5.56 19.24 3.08
C LYS A 78 5.94 20.72 3.05
N GLU A 79 5.00 21.59 2.73
CA GLU A 79 5.24 23.04 2.72
C GLU A 79 5.05 23.68 4.09
N THR A 80 4.57 22.92 5.08
CA THR A 80 4.42 23.42 6.44
C THR A 80 5.62 23.04 7.28
N LYS A 81 5.98 23.91 8.21
CA LYS A 81 7.12 23.65 9.09
C LYS A 81 6.86 22.51 10.07
N LEU A 82 5.60 22.13 10.24
CA LEU A 82 5.22 21.04 11.14
C LEU A 82 5.42 19.67 10.51
N THR A 83 5.63 19.61 9.21
CA THR A 83 5.76 18.35 8.46
C THR A 83 6.94 17.50 8.95
N ILE A 84 8.10 18.14 9.18
CA ILE A 84 9.31 17.41 9.56
C ILE A 84 9.15 16.70 10.91
N PRO A 85 8.69 17.37 11.98
CA PRO A 85 8.47 16.68 13.26
C PRO A 85 7.41 15.58 13.14
N ALA A 86 6.34 15.81 12.38
CA ALA A 86 5.31 14.80 12.18
C ALA A 86 5.87 13.58 11.44
N CYS A 87 6.73 13.79 10.45
CA CYS A 87 7.39 12.73 9.72
C CYS A 87 8.27 11.87 10.65
N ASP A 88 9.05 12.50 11.50
CA ASP A 88 9.91 11.80 12.46
C ASP A 88 9.08 11.00 13.45
N ALA A 89 7.98 11.57 13.96
CA ALA A 89 7.09 10.86 14.86
C ALA A 89 6.49 9.61 14.19
N ALA A 90 6.07 9.73 12.93
CA ALA A 90 5.54 8.60 12.19
C ALA A 90 6.58 7.51 11.98
N LYS A 91 7.82 7.89 11.68
CA LYS A 91 8.91 6.92 11.53
C LYS A 91 9.18 6.19 12.83
N HIS A 92 9.21 6.91 13.95
CA HIS A 92 9.40 6.29 15.25
C HIS A 92 8.27 5.33 15.59
N ALA A 93 7.03 5.70 15.33
CA ALA A 93 5.89 4.84 15.59
C ALA A 93 5.98 3.55 14.78
N LEU A 94 6.39 3.63 13.51
CA LEU A 94 6.55 2.46 12.65
C LEU A 94 7.69 1.58 13.15
N MET A 95 8.79 2.17 13.57
CA MET A 95 9.94 1.42 14.10
C MET A 95 9.58 0.73 15.41
N ASP A 96 8.82 1.39 16.29
CA ASP A 96 8.38 0.80 17.55
C ASP A 96 7.48 -0.40 17.31
N VAL A 97 6.60 -0.33 16.31
CA VAL A 97 5.71 -1.44 15.95
C VAL A 97 6.51 -2.62 15.40
N ASN A 98 7.56 -2.34 14.62
CA ASN A 98 8.38 -3.36 13.99
C ASN A 98 9.54 -3.84 14.87
N GLY A 99 9.85 -3.07 15.87
CA GLY A 99 10.93 -3.39 16.81
C GLY A 99 10.50 -4.42 17.81
#